data_6ab0ea118e9650152c54152ed8a69e26
#
_entry.id   6ab0ea118e9650152c54152ed8a69e26
#
_cell.length_a   1.000
_cell.length_b   1.000
_cell.length_c   1.000
_cell.angle_alpha   90.00
_cell.angle_beta   90.00
_cell.angle_gamma   90.00
#
_symmetry.space_group_name_H-M   'P 1'
#
loop_
_entity.id
_entity.type
_entity.pdbx_description
1 polymer ?
#
loop_
_entity_poly.entity_id
_entity_poly.type
_entity_poly.pdbx_seq_one_letter_code
_entity_poly.pdbx_strand_id
1 'polypeptide(L)'
;LVTAADLKTYMDISLTNRQLDAADMVLSGLQSEMEMYLRRPIQTIEYVEEHVVPSTHTGIPASSFFTNSNPSNESFTGNTLDNTTYLEPPATIYLLNTPVVSISRVVLTPSVSVRTFEITTKSLTSNVATLTASKAHSYAVGDVVKVSNIDSTFNGMVTITAVPSSTQFRYAKTATDVVSVAVSPKGKVLRKYTRELEETTDYIPQKYGVDVFNTYADDIVTVTYTGGLVGENIPALKLIILRAASREMQNMHDDVVGLKDLETRNVAPLQTGFLESELMTLKRYRKNRIS
;
A
#
# COMPACT_ATOMS: atom_id res chain seq x y z
N LEU A 1 16.41 17.63 -3.88
CA LEU A 1 15.55 18.55 -4.63
C LEU A 1 16.33 19.75 -5.22
N VAL A 2 17.17 20.36 -4.41
CA VAL A 2 18.03 21.50 -4.77
C VAL A 2 19.46 21.19 -4.39
N THR A 3 20.42 21.51 -5.26
CA THR A 3 21.85 21.27 -5.07
C THR A 3 22.61 22.56 -4.80
N ALA A 4 23.83 22.47 -4.27
CA ALA A 4 24.72 23.63 -4.12
C ALA A 4 25.04 24.30 -5.49
N ALA A 5 25.02 23.54 -6.58
CA ALA A 5 25.19 24.08 -7.93
C ALA A 5 23.99 24.95 -8.35
N ASP A 6 22.76 24.53 -7.98
CA ASP A 6 21.56 25.33 -8.22
C ASP A 6 21.60 26.63 -7.41
N LEU A 7 22.06 26.57 -6.15
CA LEU A 7 22.20 27.73 -5.29
C LEU A 7 23.27 28.70 -5.82
N LYS A 8 24.41 28.17 -6.25
CA LYS A 8 25.46 28.98 -6.91
C LYS A 8 24.93 29.73 -8.14
N THR A 9 24.18 29.02 -8.98
CA THR A 9 23.55 29.61 -10.17
C THR A 9 22.49 30.66 -9.79
N TYR A 10 21.69 30.37 -8.75
CA TYR A 10 20.66 31.31 -8.28
C TYR A 10 21.23 32.59 -7.68
N MET A 11 22.33 32.49 -6.95
CA MET A 11 22.99 33.64 -6.33
C MET A 11 23.93 34.39 -7.27
N ASP A 12 24.26 33.83 -8.43
CA ASP A 12 25.26 34.36 -9.39
C ASP A 12 26.63 34.68 -8.74
N ILE A 13 27.12 33.76 -7.90
CA ILE A 13 28.38 33.92 -7.17
C ILE A 13 29.30 32.73 -7.35
N SER A 14 30.60 32.93 -7.16
CA SER A 14 31.56 31.84 -7.05
C SER A 14 31.69 31.43 -5.60
N LEU A 15 31.41 30.15 -5.31
CA LEU A 15 31.58 29.54 -3.98
C LEU A 15 32.91 28.81 -3.91
N THR A 16 33.63 28.97 -2.81
CA THR A 16 34.78 28.12 -2.48
C THR A 16 34.31 26.71 -2.07
N ASN A 17 35.20 25.71 -2.06
CA ASN A 17 34.83 24.36 -1.65
C ASN A 17 34.23 24.32 -0.24
N ARG A 18 34.79 25.08 0.71
CA ARG A 18 34.24 25.18 2.08
C ARG A 18 32.82 25.77 2.11
N GLN A 19 32.54 26.75 1.23
CA GLN A 19 31.20 27.33 1.12
C GLN A 19 30.23 26.40 0.42
N LEU A 20 30.70 25.54 -0.50
CA LEU A 20 29.87 24.49 -1.10
C LEU A 20 29.47 23.44 -0.07
N ASP A 21 30.39 22.98 0.79
CA ASP A 21 30.11 22.05 1.88
C ASP A 21 29.08 22.67 2.86
N ALA A 22 29.23 23.94 3.19
CA ALA A 22 28.28 24.66 4.04
C ALA A 22 26.89 24.80 3.35
N ALA A 23 26.87 25.10 2.05
CA ALA A 23 25.64 25.19 1.28
C ALA A 23 24.87 23.86 1.25
N ASP A 24 25.56 22.73 1.09
CA ASP A 24 24.96 21.40 1.12
C ASP A 24 24.33 21.08 2.50
N MET A 25 24.98 21.50 3.59
CA MET A 25 24.42 21.36 4.95
C MET A 25 23.15 22.23 5.12
N VAL A 26 23.18 23.48 4.69
CA VAL A 26 22.04 24.40 4.76
C VAL A 26 20.86 23.87 3.92
N LEU A 27 21.13 23.45 2.69
CA LEU A 27 20.11 22.91 1.79
C LEU A 27 19.48 21.65 2.36
N SER A 28 20.27 20.76 2.91
CA SER A 28 19.78 19.54 3.56
C SER A 28 18.90 19.85 4.78
N GLY A 29 19.31 20.81 5.61
CA GLY A 29 18.53 21.27 6.75
C GLY A 29 17.18 21.86 6.34
N LEU A 30 17.19 22.78 5.37
CA LEU A 30 15.96 23.41 4.85
C LEU A 30 15.02 22.41 4.18
N GLN A 31 15.55 21.41 3.45
CA GLN A 31 14.74 20.36 2.87
C GLN A 31 14.05 19.54 3.97
N SER A 32 14.77 19.16 5.01
CA SER A 32 14.21 18.44 6.15
C SER A 32 13.14 19.25 6.89
N GLU A 33 13.40 20.53 7.13
CA GLU A 33 12.42 21.45 7.74
C GLU A 33 11.15 21.57 6.88
N MET A 34 11.32 21.71 5.57
CA MET A 34 10.19 21.73 4.62
C MET A 34 9.36 20.45 4.69
N GLU A 35 10.00 19.28 4.71
CA GLU A 35 9.30 18.00 4.81
C GLU A 35 8.52 17.87 6.13
N MET A 36 9.12 18.29 7.24
CA MET A 36 8.44 18.36 8.53
C MET A 36 7.21 19.26 8.49
N TYR A 37 7.33 20.46 7.89
CA TYR A 37 6.21 21.38 7.75
C TYR A 37 5.11 20.83 6.85
N LEU A 38 5.49 20.24 5.71
CA LEU A 38 4.56 19.65 4.73
C LEU A 38 3.94 18.33 5.23
N ARG A 39 4.55 17.68 6.23
CA ARG A 39 4.16 16.36 6.75
C ARG A 39 4.16 15.30 5.67
N ARG A 40 5.05 15.41 4.72
CA ARG A 40 5.27 14.44 3.65
C ARG A 40 6.64 14.67 3.01
N PRO A 41 7.25 13.63 2.43
CA PRO A 41 8.49 13.77 1.69
C PRO A 41 8.28 14.63 0.45
N ILE A 42 9.26 15.49 0.15
CA ILE A 42 9.29 16.33 -1.05
C ILE A 42 9.97 15.63 -2.23
N GLN A 43 10.67 14.55 -1.96
CA GLN A 43 11.24 13.68 -2.98
C GLN A 43 10.46 12.38 -3.04
N THR A 44 10.50 11.72 -4.20
CA THR A 44 9.92 10.41 -4.35
C THR A 44 10.88 9.36 -3.81
N ILE A 45 10.40 8.57 -2.86
CA ILE A 45 11.18 7.50 -2.20
C ILE A 45 10.35 6.22 -2.29
N GLU A 46 11.03 5.08 -2.40
CA GLU A 46 10.38 3.78 -2.32
C GLU A 46 10.09 3.42 -0.85
N TYR A 47 8.88 2.98 -0.60
CA TYR A 47 8.38 2.57 0.71
C TYR A 47 7.83 1.16 0.65
N VAL A 48 7.94 0.46 1.77
CA VAL A 48 7.27 -0.82 2.00
C VAL A 48 6.39 -0.65 3.23
N GLU A 49 5.09 -0.81 3.06
CA GLU A 49 4.12 -0.70 4.16
C GLU A 49 3.28 -1.96 4.27
N GLU A 50 3.02 -2.37 5.49
CA GLU A 50 2.13 -3.49 5.81
C GLU A 50 0.85 -2.96 6.45
N HIS A 51 -0.28 -3.39 5.92
CA HIS A 51 -1.61 -3.00 6.39
C HIS A 51 -2.46 -4.23 6.64
N VAL A 52 -3.17 -4.22 7.74
CA VAL A 52 -4.19 -5.23 8.03
C VAL A 52 -5.50 -4.78 7.41
N VAL A 53 -6.15 -5.65 6.65
CA VAL A 53 -7.47 -5.38 6.10
C VAL A 53 -8.47 -5.23 7.25
N PRO A 54 -9.21 -4.11 7.34
CA PRO A 54 -10.10 -3.84 8.47
C PRO A 54 -11.17 -4.92 8.65
N SER A 55 -11.52 -5.22 9.89
CA SER A 55 -12.58 -6.16 10.24
C SER A 55 -13.99 -5.72 9.80
N THR A 56 -14.15 -4.43 9.51
CA THR A 56 -15.38 -3.88 8.91
C THR A 56 -15.59 -4.36 7.47
N HIS A 57 -14.53 -4.89 6.87
CA HIS A 57 -14.61 -5.59 5.58
C HIS A 57 -15.08 -7.04 5.79
N THR A 58 -16.04 -7.24 6.68
CA THR A 58 -16.78 -8.49 6.71
C THR A 58 -17.59 -8.51 5.44
N GLY A 59 -17.34 -9.49 4.59
CA GLY A 59 -18.18 -9.77 3.44
C GLY A 59 -19.61 -9.99 3.90
N ILE A 60 -20.31 -8.90 4.13
CA ILE A 60 -21.74 -8.93 4.27
C ILE A 60 -22.20 -9.21 2.84
N PRO A 61 -22.75 -10.40 2.56
CA PRO A 61 -23.25 -10.65 1.22
C PRO A 61 -24.23 -9.51 0.91
N ALA A 62 -24.10 -8.93 -0.28
CA ALA A 62 -24.92 -7.81 -0.71
C ALA A 62 -26.44 -8.11 -0.58
N SER A 63 -26.83 -9.36 -0.41
CA SER A 63 -28.16 -9.81 -0.03
C SER A 63 -28.69 -9.19 1.28
N SER A 64 -27.84 -8.73 2.20
CA SER A 64 -28.31 -8.10 3.45
C SER A 64 -28.68 -6.62 3.30
N PHE A 65 -28.27 -5.97 2.20
CA PHE A 65 -28.68 -4.57 1.92
C PHE A 65 -30.05 -4.46 1.25
N PHE A 66 -30.60 -5.54 0.76
CA PHE A 66 -31.91 -5.56 0.08
C PHE A 66 -32.99 -6.29 0.87
N THR A 67 -32.86 -6.45 2.18
CA THR A 67 -34.02 -6.71 3.00
C THR A 67 -34.82 -5.40 3.12
N ASN A 68 -35.41 -5.02 2.01
CA ASN A 68 -36.49 -4.06 2.06
C ASN A 68 -37.64 -4.77 2.78
N SER A 69 -37.80 -4.49 4.05
CA SER A 69 -38.95 -4.87 4.83
C SER A 69 -40.17 -4.09 4.34
N ASN A 70 -40.54 -4.30 3.10
CA ASN A 70 -41.84 -3.86 2.60
C ASN A 70 -42.84 -5.00 2.89
N PRO A 71 -43.83 -4.79 3.77
CA PRO A 71 -44.79 -5.82 4.16
C PRO A 71 -45.83 -6.14 3.10
N SER A 72 -45.66 -5.71 1.87
CA SER A 72 -46.51 -6.12 0.76
C SER A 72 -45.95 -7.36 0.09
N ASN A 73 -46.43 -8.43 0.49
CA ASN A 73 -46.62 -9.81 0.04
C ASN A 73 -46.44 -10.06 -1.48
N GLU A 74 -45.31 -9.66 -2.05
CA GLU A 74 -44.88 -10.15 -3.34
C GLU A 74 -43.71 -11.08 -3.12
N SER A 75 -44.06 -12.35 -3.10
CA SER A 75 -43.16 -13.47 -3.24
C SER A 75 -42.29 -13.24 -4.48
N PHE A 76 -41.07 -12.73 -4.28
CA PHE A 76 -40.02 -12.85 -5.27
C PHE A 76 -39.53 -14.30 -5.28
N THR A 77 -40.46 -15.17 -5.76
CA THR A 77 -40.08 -16.53 -6.10
C THR A 77 -39.34 -16.48 -7.42
N GLY A 78 -38.05 -16.72 -7.31
CA GLY A 78 -37.26 -17.24 -8.41
C GLY A 78 -36.97 -16.22 -9.47
N ASN A 79 -36.00 -15.41 -9.20
CA ASN A 79 -35.02 -15.24 -10.21
C ASN A 79 -33.71 -15.69 -9.63
N THR A 80 -33.25 -16.79 -10.14
CA THR A 80 -31.84 -17.02 -10.38
C THR A 80 -31.28 -15.68 -10.85
N LEU A 81 -30.87 -14.84 -9.90
CA LEU A 81 -29.89 -13.82 -10.22
C LEU A 81 -28.71 -14.63 -10.71
N ASP A 82 -28.70 -14.79 -12.05
CA ASP A 82 -27.55 -15.26 -12.75
C ASP A 82 -26.34 -14.73 -12.04
N ASN A 83 -25.57 -15.63 -11.51
CA ASN A 83 -24.13 -15.64 -11.32
C ASN A 83 -23.40 -14.30 -11.57
N THR A 84 -24.08 -13.18 -11.30
CA THR A 84 -23.42 -11.91 -11.09
C THR A 84 -22.65 -12.10 -9.82
N THR A 85 -21.41 -12.47 -9.95
CA THR A 85 -20.37 -12.40 -8.96
C THR A 85 -20.56 -11.09 -8.25
N TYR A 86 -21.17 -11.12 -7.07
CA TYR A 86 -21.18 -9.95 -6.19
C TYR A 86 -19.73 -9.72 -5.86
N LEU A 87 -19.11 -8.83 -6.61
CA LEU A 87 -17.78 -8.35 -6.30
C LEU A 87 -17.92 -7.65 -4.95
N GLU A 88 -17.39 -8.27 -3.92
CA GLU A 88 -17.25 -7.58 -2.65
C GLU A 88 -16.54 -6.26 -2.93
N PRO A 89 -16.98 -5.15 -2.30
CA PRO A 89 -16.31 -3.87 -2.51
C PRO A 89 -14.83 -4.05 -2.17
N PRO A 90 -13.93 -3.42 -2.94
CA PRO A 90 -12.50 -3.55 -2.68
C PRO A 90 -12.16 -3.03 -1.29
N ALA A 91 -11.18 -3.64 -0.64
CA ALA A 91 -10.59 -3.08 0.54
C ALA A 91 -9.67 -1.92 0.16
N THR A 92 -10.04 -0.70 0.54
CA THR A 92 -9.17 0.45 0.32
C THR A 92 -8.10 0.53 1.41
N ILE A 93 -6.85 0.40 1.00
CA ILE A 93 -5.67 0.54 1.86
C ILE A 93 -5.09 1.94 1.66
N TYR A 94 -5.12 2.76 2.70
CA TYR A 94 -4.53 4.10 2.66
C TYR A 94 -3.05 4.04 3.03
N LEU A 95 -2.20 4.57 2.16
CA LEU A 95 -0.75 4.59 2.35
C LEU A 95 -0.31 5.86 3.08
N LEU A 96 0.76 5.77 3.86
CA LEU A 96 1.24 6.86 4.71
C LEU A 96 1.92 7.95 3.89
N ASN A 97 2.73 7.56 2.91
CA ASN A 97 3.56 8.48 2.14
C ASN A 97 2.94 8.82 0.79
N THR A 98 2.00 9.73 0.81
CA THR A 98 1.19 10.12 -0.36
C THR A 98 1.56 11.51 -0.90
N PRO A 99 1.32 11.82 -2.19
CA PRO A 99 0.64 10.99 -3.19
C PRO A 99 1.44 9.77 -3.60
N VAL A 100 0.74 8.70 -3.97
CA VAL A 100 1.35 7.52 -4.59
C VAL A 100 1.71 7.87 -6.03
N VAL A 101 2.95 7.62 -6.41
CA VAL A 101 3.46 7.87 -7.76
C VAL A 101 3.39 6.60 -8.60
N SER A 102 3.83 5.49 -8.04
CA SER A 102 3.75 4.16 -8.67
C SER A 102 3.73 3.08 -7.61
N ILE A 103 3.11 1.97 -7.91
CA ILE A 103 3.16 0.75 -7.10
C ILE A 103 4.02 -0.26 -7.84
N SER A 104 5.07 -0.74 -7.19
CA SER A 104 5.97 -1.72 -7.78
C SER A 104 5.56 -3.15 -7.44
N ARG A 105 4.93 -3.35 -6.27
CA ARG A 105 4.52 -4.69 -5.83
C ARG A 105 3.44 -4.62 -4.76
N VAL A 106 2.45 -5.52 -4.86
CA VAL A 106 1.45 -5.74 -3.81
C VAL A 106 1.43 -7.23 -3.48
N VAL A 107 1.54 -7.55 -2.20
CA VAL A 107 1.56 -8.94 -1.69
C VAL A 107 0.45 -9.11 -0.67
N LEU A 108 -0.40 -10.11 -0.89
CA LEU A 108 -1.43 -10.51 0.05
C LEU A 108 -0.95 -11.68 0.89
N THR A 109 -0.93 -11.52 2.20
CA THR A 109 -0.68 -12.59 3.18
C THR A 109 -1.98 -12.90 3.91
N PRO A 110 -2.61 -14.06 3.66
CA PRO A 110 -3.87 -14.42 4.28
C PRO A 110 -3.74 -14.59 5.79
N SER A 111 -4.71 -14.11 6.55
CA SER A 111 -4.81 -14.36 7.98
C SER A 111 -5.04 -15.84 8.25
N VAL A 112 -4.32 -16.38 9.22
CA VAL A 112 -4.36 -17.81 9.57
C VAL A 112 -5.67 -18.20 10.25
N SER A 113 -6.35 -17.25 10.90
CA SER A 113 -7.48 -17.54 11.79
C SER A 113 -8.81 -17.82 11.09
N VAL A 114 -9.00 -17.31 9.87
CA VAL A 114 -10.33 -17.28 9.23
C VAL A 114 -10.51 -18.31 8.12
N ARG A 115 -9.47 -19.05 7.69
CA ARG A 115 -9.48 -19.77 6.41
C ARG A 115 -9.05 -21.23 6.46
N THR A 116 -9.35 -21.90 7.55
CA THR A 116 -9.30 -23.35 7.56
C THR A 116 -10.64 -23.90 7.10
N PHE A 117 -10.67 -24.51 5.92
CA PHE A 117 -11.84 -25.24 5.45
C PHE A 117 -11.71 -26.72 5.81
N GLU A 118 -12.84 -27.30 6.22
CA GLU A 118 -12.91 -28.74 6.43
C GLU A 118 -13.14 -29.45 5.09
N ILE A 119 -12.41 -30.54 4.87
CA ILE A 119 -12.57 -31.41 3.70
C ILE A 119 -13.48 -32.60 4.06
N THR A 120 -14.53 -32.76 3.29
CA THR A 120 -15.55 -33.79 3.48
C THR A 120 -15.37 -35.00 2.59
N THR A 121 -14.88 -34.79 1.35
CA THR A 121 -14.62 -35.90 0.41
C THR A 121 -13.30 -35.69 -0.32
N LYS A 122 -12.70 -36.79 -0.72
CA LYS A 122 -11.48 -36.88 -1.52
C LYS A 122 -11.62 -37.84 -2.66
N SER A 123 -10.98 -37.60 -3.77
CA SER A 123 -10.79 -38.54 -4.86
C SER A 123 -9.50 -38.25 -5.61
N LEU A 124 -8.95 -39.22 -6.28
CA LEU A 124 -7.80 -39.10 -7.15
C LEU A 124 -8.03 -39.88 -8.42
N THR A 125 -7.92 -39.25 -9.56
CA THR A 125 -8.13 -39.92 -10.86
C THR A 125 -7.12 -39.32 -11.84
N SER A 126 -6.37 -40.18 -12.52
CA SER A 126 -5.40 -39.80 -13.54
C SER A 126 -4.42 -38.70 -13.06
N ASN A 127 -3.86 -38.88 -11.85
CA ASN A 127 -2.94 -37.96 -11.21
C ASN A 127 -3.52 -36.57 -10.87
N VAL A 128 -4.84 -36.44 -10.82
CA VAL A 128 -5.54 -35.25 -10.35
C VAL A 128 -6.30 -35.53 -9.10
N ALA A 129 -5.90 -34.93 -8.00
CA ALA A 129 -6.63 -34.98 -6.74
C ALA A 129 -7.77 -33.96 -6.77
N THR A 130 -8.96 -34.39 -6.35
CA THR A 130 -10.14 -33.53 -6.16
C THR A 130 -10.57 -33.59 -4.69
N LEU A 131 -10.64 -32.44 -4.05
CA LEU A 131 -11.11 -32.29 -2.69
C LEU A 131 -12.40 -31.45 -2.65
N THR A 132 -13.34 -31.85 -1.78
CA THR A 132 -14.57 -31.10 -1.54
C THR A 132 -14.56 -30.55 -0.13
N ALA A 133 -14.70 -29.22 -0.02
CA ALA A 133 -14.81 -28.51 1.24
C ALA A 133 -16.24 -28.59 1.81
N SER A 134 -16.40 -28.44 3.10
CA SER A 134 -17.71 -28.42 3.79
C SER A 134 -18.50 -27.13 3.52
N LYS A 135 -17.83 -26.07 3.08
CA LYS A 135 -18.41 -24.75 2.78
C LYS A 135 -17.77 -24.22 1.49
N ALA A 136 -18.42 -23.22 0.90
CA ALA A 136 -17.85 -22.50 -0.21
C ALA A 136 -16.50 -21.87 0.18
N HIS A 137 -15.50 -22.06 -0.67
CA HIS A 137 -14.18 -21.48 -0.54
C HIS A 137 -13.96 -20.40 -1.62
N SER A 138 -12.99 -19.52 -1.39
CA SER A 138 -12.61 -18.47 -2.32
C SER A 138 -11.26 -18.73 -2.98
N TYR A 139 -10.90 -20.00 -3.17
CA TYR A 139 -9.63 -20.35 -3.81
C TYR A 139 -9.70 -20.07 -5.31
N ALA A 140 -8.56 -19.64 -5.85
CA ALA A 140 -8.34 -19.46 -7.28
C ALA A 140 -7.29 -20.47 -7.79
N VAL A 141 -7.25 -20.63 -9.12
CA VAL A 141 -6.17 -21.36 -9.78
C VAL A 141 -4.85 -20.64 -9.52
N GLY A 142 -3.82 -21.42 -9.14
CA GLY A 142 -2.52 -20.88 -8.74
C GLY A 142 -2.35 -20.67 -7.23
N ASP A 143 -3.42 -20.68 -6.44
CA ASP A 143 -3.30 -20.62 -4.98
C ASP A 143 -2.53 -21.82 -4.43
N VAL A 144 -1.65 -21.54 -3.48
CA VAL A 144 -0.94 -22.58 -2.72
C VAL A 144 -1.61 -22.79 -1.39
N VAL A 145 -2.00 -24.03 -1.11
CA VAL A 145 -2.70 -24.40 0.11
C VAL A 145 -1.99 -25.55 0.83
N LYS A 146 -2.12 -25.60 2.15
CA LYS A 146 -1.68 -26.75 2.96
C LYS A 146 -2.88 -27.66 3.23
N VAL A 147 -2.83 -28.86 2.69
CA VAL A 147 -3.79 -29.93 2.98
C VAL A 147 -3.26 -30.75 4.15
N SER A 148 -4.10 -31.05 5.13
CA SER A 148 -3.74 -31.82 6.33
C SER A 148 -4.90 -32.65 6.86
N ASN A 149 -4.59 -33.64 7.70
CA ASN A 149 -5.57 -34.52 8.35
C ASN A 149 -6.47 -35.30 7.37
N ILE A 150 -5.97 -35.61 6.17
CA ILE A 150 -6.66 -36.53 5.24
C ILE A 150 -5.94 -37.87 5.31
N ASP A 151 -4.86 -38.02 4.58
CA ASP A 151 -3.91 -39.15 4.60
C ASP A 151 -2.60 -38.74 3.93
N SER A 152 -1.60 -39.64 3.95
CA SER A 152 -0.28 -39.34 3.38
C SER A 152 -0.30 -39.04 1.88
N THR A 153 -1.29 -39.56 1.15
CA THR A 153 -1.43 -39.36 -0.29
C THR A 153 -1.85 -37.91 -0.59
N PHE A 154 -2.82 -37.39 0.16
CA PHE A 154 -3.40 -36.06 -0.12
C PHE A 154 -2.75 -34.94 0.68
N ASN A 155 -2.16 -35.26 1.85
CA ASN A 155 -1.55 -34.24 2.71
C ASN A 155 -0.32 -33.58 2.04
N GLY A 156 -0.12 -32.31 2.32
CA GLY A 156 1.05 -31.56 1.87
C GLY A 156 0.71 -30.15 1.39
N MET A 157 1.74 -29.53 0.85
CA MET A 157 1.66 -28.24 0.18
C MET A 157 1.33 -28.50 -1.27
N VAL A 158 0.25 -27.92 -1.76
CA VAL A 158 -0.23 -28.15 -3.12
C VAL A 158 -0.66 -26.84 -3.78
N THR A 159 -0.46 -26.76 -5.09
CA THR A 159 -0.92 -25.64 -5.91
C THR A 159 -2.22 -26.01 -6.59
N ILE A 160 -3.24 -25.18 -6.46
CA ILE A 160 -4.55 -25.42 -7.08
C ILE A 160 -4.44 -25.26 -8.58
N THR A 161 -4.83 -26.29 -9.33
CA THR A 161 -4.79 -26.30 -10.80
C THR A 161 -6.15 -26.07 -11.44
N ALA A 162 -7.25 -26.31 -10.69
CA ALA A 162 -8.62 -26.02 -11.15
C ALA A 162 -9.57 -25.84 -9.97
N VAL A 163 -10.62 -25.04 -10.18
CA VAL A 163 -11.71 -24.80 -9.24
C VAL A 163 -13.03 -25.12 -9.94
N PRO A 164 -13.48 -26.41 -9.92
CA PRO A 164 -14.69 -26.82 -10.62
C PRO A 164 -15.99 -26.22 -10.04
N SER A 165 -16.00 -25.92 -8.74
CA SER A 165 -17.14 -25.29 -8.06
C SER A 165 -16.68 -24.50 -6.84
N SER A 166 -17.56 -23.73 -6.23
CA SER A 166 -17.27 -22.98 -4.99
C SER A 166 -16.87 -23.87 -3.81
N THR A 167 -17.16 -25.16 -3.85
CA THR A 167 -16.82 -26.12 -2.80
C THR A 167 -15.76 -27.13 -3.22
N GLN A 168 -15.34 -27.16 -4.48
CA GLN A 168 -14.37 -28.13 -4.99
C GLN A 168 -13.15 -27.46 -5.61
N PHE A 169 -11.99 -28.01 -5.30
CA PHE A 169 -10.73 -27.62 -5.96
C PHE A 169 -9.91 -28.86 -6.31
N ARG A 170 -9.02 -28.70 -7.29
CA ARG A 170 -8.16 -29.77 -7.81
C ARG A 170 -6.70 -29.34 -7.79
N TYR A 171 -5.83 -30.32 -7.65
CA TYR A 171 -4.38 -30.15 -7.78
C TYR A 171 -3.73 -31.41 -8.34
N ALA A 172 -2.55 -31.24 -8.92
CA ALA A 172 -1.78 -32.36 -9.46
C ALA A 172 -1.20 -33.22 -8.31
N LYS A 173 -1.40 -34.54 -8.38
CA LYS A 173 -0.86 -35.50 -7.41
C LYS A 173 -0.62 -36.83 -8.07
N THR A 174 0.62 -37.27 -8.20
CA THR A 174 0.96 -38.59 -8.72
C THR A 174 0.83 -39.62 -7.62
N ALA A 175 -0.18 -40.47 -7.73
CA ALA A 175 -0.41 -41.60 -6.85
C ALA A 175 -1.45 -42.53 -7.50
N THR A 176 -1.69 -43.70 -6.88
CA THR A 176 -2.74 -44.63 -7.31
C THR A 176 -4.11 -43.97 -7.20
N ASP A 177 -4.97 -44.23 -8.18
CA ASP A 177 -6.32 -43.69 -8.21
C ASP A 177 -7.11 -44.06 -6.97
N VAL A 178 -7.83 -43.08 -6.43
CA VAL A 178 -8.70 -43.25 -5.24
C VAL A 178 -10.12 -42.86 -5.64
N VAL A 179 -11.05 -43.79 -5.52
CA VAL A 179 -12.47 -43.52 -5.75
C VAL A 179 -12.96 -42.47 -4.75
N SER A 180 -13.97 -41.70 -5.15
CA SER A 180 -14.54 -40.67 -4.27
C SER A 180 -15.03 -41.29 -2.95
N VAL A 181 -14.46 -40.84 -1.85
CA VAL A 181 -14.72 -41.34 -0.52
C VAL A 181 -14.77 -40.19 0.50
N ALA A 182 -15.64 -40.38 1.51
CA ALA A 182 -15.72 -39.43 2.62
C ALA A 182 -14.43 -39.44 3.46
N VAL A 183 -14.06 -38.27 3.95
CA VAL A 183 -12.91 -38.07 4.85
C VAL A 183 -13.39 -38.03 6.29
N SER A 184 -12.95 -39.01 7.12
CA SER A 184 -13.30 -39.11 8.53
C SER A 184 -12.05 -39.48 9.34
N PRO A 185 -11.67 -38.70 10.37
CA PRO A 185 -12.18 -37.36 10.69
C PRO A 185 -11.94 -36.37 9.54
N LYS A 186 -12.73 -35.30 9.49
CA LYS A 186 -12.65 -34.32 8.40
C LYS A 186 -11.24 -33.77 8.26
N GLY A 187 -10.76 -33.74 7.03
CA GLY A 187 -9.50 -33.08 6.67
C GLY A 187 -9.58 -31.56 6.80
N LYS A 188 -8.44 -30.95 6.75
CA LYS A 188 -8.33 -29.46 6.80
C LYS A 188 -7.51 -28.96 5.63
N VAL A 189 -7.93 -27.86 5.05
CA VAL A 189 -7.15 -27.11 4.07
C VAL A 189 -6.99 -25.68 4.55
N LEU A 190 -5.77 -25.20 4.49
CA LEU A 190 -5.39 -23.85 4.92
C LEU A 190 -4.67 -23.15 3.77
N ARG A 191 -5.15 -21.98 3.38
CA ARG A 191 -4.39 -21.08 2.51
C ARG A 191 -3.25 -20.49 3.33
N LYS A 192 -2.01 -20.80 2.99
CA LYS A 192 -0.86 -20.46 3.84
C LYS A 192 0.11 -19.47 3.22
N TYR A 193 -0.01 -19.13 1.96
CA TYR A 193 1.07 -18.41 1.28
C TYR A 193 0.68 -17.03 0.83
N THR A 194 1.66 -16.16 0.98
CA THR A 194 1.68 -14.86 0.35
C THR A 194 1.52 -15.01 -1.16
N ARG A 195 0.63 -14.24 -1.73
CA ARG A 195 0.39 -14.15 -3.18
C ARG A 195 0.76 -12.75 -3.63
N GLU A 196 1.58 -12.65 -4.65
CA GLU A 196 1.76 -11.41 -5.38
C GLU A 196 0.50 -11.12 -6.19
N LEU A 197 0.01 -9.90 -6.09
CA LEU A 197 -1.22 -9.46 -6.73
C LEU A 197 -0.91 -8.80 -8.08
N GLU A 198 -1.79 -9.00 -9.04
CA GLU A 198 -1.69 -8.39 -10.38
C GLU A 198 -2.50 -7.11 -10.45
N GLU A 199 -1.89 -6.06 -11.01
CA GLU A 199 -2.57 -4.79 -11.25
C GLU A 199 -3.76 -4.97 -12.21
N THR A 200 -4.81 -4.24 -12.00
CA THR A 200 -6.11 -4.29 -12.70
C THR A 200 -6.97 -5.52 -12.40
N THR A 201 -6.39 -6.65 -12.08
CA THR A 201 -7.12 -7.89 -11.77
C THR A 201 -7.37 -8.02 -10.26
N ASP A 202 -6.31 -7.86 -9.47
CA ASP A 202 -6.34 -8.04 -8.02
C ASP A 202 -6.31 -6.73 -7.24
N TYR A 203 -5.77 -5.67 -7.84
CA TYR A 203 -5.76 -4.34 -7.22
C TYR A 203 -5.78 -3.20 -8.24
N ILE A 204 -6.21 -2.03 -7.79
CA ILE A 204 -6.18 -0.79 -8.56
C ILE A 204 -5.43 0.28 -7.76
N PRO A 205 -4.37 0.89 -8.35
CA PRO A 205 -3.68 2.01 -7.73
C PRO A 205 -4.61 3.22 -7.56
N GLN A 206 -4.52 3.85 -6.39
CA GLN A 206 -5.22 5.09 -6.08
C GLN A 206 -4.21 6.18 -5.71
N LYS A 207 -4.58 7.45 -5.88
CA LYS A 207 -3.72 8.58 -5.53
C LYS A 207 -3.21 8.56 -4.08
N TYR A 208 -3.98 7.97 -3.17
CA TYR A 208 -3.68 7.96 -1.74
C TYR A 208 -3.58 6.55 -1.15
N GLY A 209 -3.59 5.53 -2.01
CA GLY A 209 -3.58 4.15 -1.55
C GLY A 209 -3.72 3.13 -2.65
N VAL A 210 -4.32 2.02 -2.32
CA VAL A 210 -4.61 0.93 -3.24
C VAL A 210 -5.94 0.27 -2.88
N ASP A 211 -6.76 0.02 -3.88
CA ASP A 211 -7.98 -0.79 -3.73
C ASP A 211 -7.63 -2.24 -4.06
N VAL A 212 -7.80 -3.13 -3.10
CA VAL A 212 -7.46 -4.56 -3.24
C VAL A 212 -8.73 -5.39 -3.23
N PHE A 213 -8.86 -6.26 -4.24
CA PHE A 213 -10.01 -7.15 -4.41
C PHE A 213 -9.77 -8.50 -3.76
N ASN A 214 -10.87 -9.22 -3.49
CA ASN A 214 -10.83 -10.59 -2.96
C ASN A 214 -9.97 -10.76 -1.69
N THR A 215 -10.01 -9.75 -0.82
CA THR A 215 -9.40 -9.77 0.51
C THR A 215 -10.45 -10.03 1.57
N TYR A 216 -9.99 -10.47 2.73
CA TYR A 216 -10.85 -10.67 3.89
C TYR A 216 -10.31 -9.90 5.09
N ALA A 217 -11.18 -9.73 6.09
CA ALA A 217 -10.75 -9.16 7.36
C ALA A 217 -9.52 -9.89 7.92
N ASP A 218 -8.60 -9.13 8.51
CA ASP A 218 -7.35 -9.59 9.09
C ASP A 218 -6.29 -10.13 8.10
N ASP A 219 -6.56 -10.11 6.79
CA ASP A 219 -5.50 -10.33 5.80
C ASP A 219 -4.47 -9.18 5.89
N ILE A 220 -3.21 -9.51 5.64
CA ILE A 220 -2.14 -8.52 5.60
C ILE A 220 -1.81 -8.20 4.13
N VAL A 221 -1.88 -6.93 3.78
CA VAL A 221 -1.47 -6.43 2.46
C VAL A 221 -0.17 -5.67 2.62
N THR A 222 0.89 -6.16 1.98
CA THR A 222 2.19 -5.50 1.91
C THR A 222 2.29 -4.78 0.57
N VAL A 223 2.46 -3.47 0.61
CA VAL A 223 2.56 -2.63 -0.60
C VAL A 223 3.96 -2.05 -0.70
N THR A 224 4.65 -2.32 -1.80
CA THR A 224 5.89 -1.65 -2.17
C THR A 224 5.56 -0.60 -3.23
N TYR A 225 5.85 0.64 -2.92
CA TYR A 225 5.44 1.76 -3.77
C TYR A 225 6.40 2.94 -3.70
N THR A 226 6.38 3.78 -4.71
CA THR A 226 7.06 5.08 -4.69
C THR A 226 6.03 6.14 -4.33
N GLY A 227 6.32 6.90 -3.28
CA GLY A 227 5.42 7.95 -2.78
C GLY A 227 6.16 9.23 -2.45
N GLY A 228 5.41 10.30 -2.23
CA GLY A 228 5.91 11.62 -1.93
C GLY A 228 5.55 12.67 -2.99
N LEU A 229 5.89 13.91 -2.71
CA LEU A 229 5.75 14.97 -3.73
C LEU A 229 6.86 14.79 -4.77
N VAL A 230 6.49 14.88 -6.06
CA VAL A 230 7.50 15.02 -7.13
C VAL A 230 7.98 16.46 -7.13
N GLY A 231 8.74 16.85 -6.08
CA GLY A 231 9.14 18.23 -5.84
C GLY A 231 9.93 18.84 -6.99
N GLU A 232 10.60 17.99 -7.77
CA GLU A 232 11.29 18.41 -8.99
C GLU A 232 10.36 19.07 -10.02
N ASN A 233 9.12 18.65 -10.04
CA ASN A 233 8.08 19.18 -10.94
C ASN A 233 7.32 20.36 -10.31
N ILE A 234 7.72 20.81 -9.10
CA ILE A 234 7.09 21.93 -8.40
C ILE A 234 8.10 23.07 -8.24
N PRO A 235 8.23 23.97 -9.24
CA PRO A 235 9.22 25.06 -9.20
C PRO A 235 9.12 25.95 -7.96
N ALA A 236 7.90 26.11 -7.41
CA ALA A 236 7.67 26.90 -6.21
C ALA A 236 8.44 26.35 -4.99
N LEU A 237 8.52 25.03 -4.82
CA LEU A 237 9.28 24.42 -3.72
C LEU A 237 10.78 24.67 -3.87
N LYS A 238 11.31 24.49 -5.08
CA LYS A 238 12.71 24.78 -5.38
C LYS A 238 13.06 26.24 -5.09
N LEU A 239 12.21 27.16 -5.56
CA LEU A 239 12.45 28.59 -5.39
C LEU A 239 12.43 29.01 -3.91
N ILE A 240 11.52 28.45 -3.10
CA ILE A 240 11.44 28.72 -1.67
C ILE A 240 12.73 28.26 -0.96
N ILE A 241 13.20 27.04 -1.27
CA ILE A 241 14.46 26.52 -0.68
C ILE A 241 15.64 27.42 -1.10
N LEU A 242 15.73 27.79 -2.39
CA LEU A 242 16.82 28.64 -2.87
C LEU A 242 16.82 30.01 -2.19
N ARG A 243 15.65 30.61 -1.98
CA ARG A 243 15.51 31.89 -1.28
C ARG A 243 15.96 31.79 0.19
N ALA A 244 15.48 30.74 0.88
CA ALA A 244 15.86 30.51 2.26
C ALA A 244 17.36 30.23 2.38
N ALA A 245 17.90 29.35 1.55
CA ALA A 245 19.33 29.03 1.53
C ALA A 245 20.20 30.25 1.19
N SER A 246 19.77 31.09 0.25
CA SER A 246 20.48 32.33 -0.08
C SER A 246 20.57 33.29 1.13
N ARG A 247 19.49 33.40 1.91
CA ARG A 247 19.50 34.21 3.17
C ARG A 247 20.46 33.62 4.20
N GLU A 248 20.39 32.30 4.42
CA GLU A 248 21.28 31.66 5.38
C GLU A 248 22.75 31.77 5.02
N MET A 249 23.08 31.61 3.73
CA MET A 249 24.47 31.78 3.25
C MET A 249 24.95 33.20 3.37
N GLN A 250 24.11 34.23 3.13
CA GLN A 250 24.44 35.63 3.34
C GLN A 250 24.68 35.94 4.82
N ASN A 251 23.81 35.39 5.70
CA ASN A 251 23.97 35.57 7.14
C ASN A 251 25.28 34.96 7.65
N MET A 252 25.64 33.77 7.21
CA MET A 252 26.92 33.13 7.55
C MET A 252 28.13 33.94 7.08
N HIS A 253 28.02 34.58 5.92
CA HIS A 253 29.09 35.42 5.40
C HIS A 253 29.24 36.73 6.20
N ASP A 254 28.15 37.32 6.58
CA ASP A 254 28.11 38.54 7.38
C ASP A 254 28.62 38.31 8.80
N ASP A 255 28.30 37.15 9.41
CA ASP A 255 28.83 36.78 10.74
C ASP A 255 30.35 36.59 10.75
N VAL A 256 30.93 36.10 9.66
CA VAL A 256 32.38 35.91 9.54
C VAL A 256 33.10 37.26 9.25
N VAL A 257 32.44 38.16 8.54
CA VAL A 257 32.99 39.49 8.19
C VAL A 257 32.62 40.53 9.26
N GLY A 258 31.52 40.33 9.99
CA GLY A 258 30.88 41.31 10.87
C GLY A 258 31.55 41.58 12.21
N LEU A 259 32.66 40.93 12.51
CA LEU A 259 33.44 41.21 13.73
C LEU A 259 34.10 42.59 13.75
N LYS A 260 34.02 43.39 12.69
CA LYS A 260 34.65 44.70 12.61
C LYS A 260 33.69 45.91 12.65
N ASP A 261 32.36 45.72 12.50
CA ASP A 261 31.41 46.86 12.42
C ASP A 261 30.20 46.66 13.35
N LEU A 262 30.43 46.32 14.60
CA LEU A 262 29.35 46.14 15.61
C LEU A 262 28.68 47.45 16.06
N GLU A 263 29.15 48.62 15.63
CA GLU A 263 28.62 49.91 16.13
C GLU A 263 27.59 50.63 15.27
N THR A 264 27.29 50.14 14.06
CA THR A 264 26.43 50.92 13.12
C THR A 264 25.28 50.15 12.47
N ARG A 265 25.04 48.90 12.80
CA ARG A 265 23.89 48.15 12.23
C ARG A 265 22.69 48.17 13.18
N ASN A 266 21.65 48.90 12.79
CA ASN A 266 20.26 48.53 13.12
C ASN A 266 19.99 47.16 12.49
N VAL A 267 20.47 46.11 13.10
CA VAL A 267 20.26 44.74 12.60
C VAL A 267 18.80 44.43 12.87
N ALA A 268 17.97 44.47 11.83
CA ALA A 268 16.69 43.80 11.86
C ALA A 268 16.96 42.34 12.26
N PRO A 269 16.15 41.74 13.14
CA PRO A 269 16.39 40.38 13.58
C PRO A 269 16.54 39.50 12.32
N LEU A 270 17.70 38.83 12.19
CA LEU A 270 18.01 37.93 11.11
C LEU A 270 16.94 36.81 11.10
N GLN A 271 16.08 36.88 10.09
CA GLN A 271 15.09 35.84 9.91
C GLN A 271 15.77 34.62 9.31
N THR A 272 15.98 33.59 10.13
CA THR A 272 16.48 32.29 9.74
C THR A 272 15.34 31.38 9.26
N GLY A 273 15.64 30.40 8.40
CA GLY A 273 14.65 29.46 7.90
C GLY A 273 13.63 30.06 6.92
N PHE A 274 12.41 29.54 6.95
CA PHE A 274 11.34 29.96 6.05
C PHE A 274 10.57 31.17 6.59
N LEU A 275 10.35 32.18 5.74
CA LEU A 275 9.50 33.32 6.03
C LEU A 275 8.02 32.92 6.10
N GLU A 276 7.22 33.71 6.82
CA GLU A 276 5.77 33.45 6.94
C GLU A 276 5.07 33.45 5.58
N SER A 277 5.46 34.32 4.66
CA SER A 277 4.95 34.34 3.28
C SER A 277 5.29 33.08 2.48
N GLU A 278 6.46 32.50 2.74
CA GLU A 278 6.91 31.25 2.15
C GLU A 278 6.13 30.07 2.76
N LEU A 279 5.94 30.09 4.08
CA LEU A 279 5.11 29.09 4.78
C LEU A 279 3.64 29.11 4.32
N MET A 280 3.09 30.31 4.04
CA MET A 280 1.74 30.39 3.44
C MET A 280 1.67 29.74 2.06
N THR A 281 2.72 29.86 1.25
CA THR A 281 2.80 29.19 -0.04
C THR A 281 2.92 27.66 0.14
N LEU A 282 3.77 27.23 1.07
CA LEU A 282 3.96 25.82 1.41
C LEU A 282 2.70 25.17 1.96
N LYS A 283 1.84 25.91 2.65
CA LYS A 283 0.58 25.41 3.21
C LYS A 283 -0.32 24.73 2.17
N ARG A 284 -0.25 25.16 0.91
CA ARG A 284 -1.02 24.54 -0.20
C ARG A 284 -0.62 23.10 -0.49
N TYR A 285 0.61 22.75 -0.16
CA TYR A 285 1.19 21.42 -0.41
C TYR A 285 1.18 20.55 0.86
N ARG A 286 0.75 21.11 1.99
CA ARG A 286 0.74 20.41 3.26
C ARG A 286 -0.30 19.29 3.28
N LYS A 287 0.08 18.13 3.81
CA LYS A 287 -0.85 17.04 4.03
C LYS A 287 -1.84 17.42 5.14
N ASN A 288 -3.13 17.43 4.82
CA ASN A 288 -4.16 17.60 5.83
C ASN A 288 -4.17 16.40 6.77
N ARG A 289 -4.37 16.62 8.06
CA ARG A 289 -4.70 15.52 8.96
C ARG A 289 -6.07 14.99 8.52
N ILE A 290 -6.12 13.73 8.12
CA ILE A 290 -7.38 13.01 8.07
C ILE A 290 -7.71 12.77 9.55
N SER A 291 -8.71 13.47 10.04
CA SER A 291 -9.26 13.31 11.40
C SER A 291 -10.08 12.03 11.47
#